data_8220fb8052fe00b53dff4f674ad9a103
#
_entry.id   8220fb8052fe00b53dff4f674ad9a103
#
_cell.length_a   1.000
_cell.length_b   1.000
_cell.length_c   1.000
_cell.angle_alpha   90.00
_cell.angle_beta   90.00
_cell.angle_gamma   90.00
#
_symmetry.space_group_name_H-M   'P 1'
#
loop_
_entity.id
_entity.type
_entity.pdbx_description
1 polymer ?
#
loop_
_entity_poly.entity_id
_entity_poly.type
_entity_poly.pdbx_seq_one_letter_code
_entity_poly.pdbx_strand_id
1 'polypeptide(L)'
;MENDPNGMIKESYNIASITEEECRSIFFGWVLTFNQDLDPIHAIKEFLKSYESKYPQHPMNKVLREGITEHKLNPSRRVRRKNRLK
;
A
#
# COMPACT_ATOMS: atom_id res chain seq x y z
N MET A 1 3.80 -12.32 -5.10
CA MET A 1 4.11 -11.11 -5.88
C MET A 1 5.45 -10.56 -5.48
N GLU A 2 6.17 -10.04 -6.43
CA GLU A 2 7.48 -9.45 -6.15
C GLU A 2 7.39 -8.26 -5.21
N ASN A 3 6.30 -7.50 -5.32
CA ASN A 3 6.12 -6.31 -4.51
C ASN A 3 5.68 -6.61 -3.09
N ASP A 4 5.41 -7.86 -2.79
CA ASP A 4 4.92 -8.29 -1.48
C ASP A 4 5.68 -9.55 -1.06
N PRO A 5 6.99 -9.45 -0.86
CA PRO A 5 7.83 -10.63 -0.62
C PRO A 5 7.44 -11.41 0.63
N ASN A 6 6.90 -10.74 1.64
CA ASN A 6 6.48 -11.41 2.87
C ASN A 6 5.02 -11.86 2.84
N GLY A 7 4.31 -11.56 1.76
CA GLY A 7 2.92 -11.93 1.63
C GLY A 7 1.98 -11.19 2.55
N MET A 8 2.38 -10.03 3.06
CA MET A 8 1.57 -9.28 4.01
C MET A 8 0.25 -8.83 3.40
N ILE A 9 0.31 -8.27 2.21
CA ILE A 9 -0.89 -7.77 1.53
C ILE A 9 -1.78 -8.95 1.13
N LYS A 10 -1.18 -9.99 0.58
CA LYS A 10 -1.93 -11.19 0.21
C LYS A 10 -2.65 -11.79 1.41
N GLU A 11 -1.96 -11.88 2.54
CA GLU A 11 -2.56 -12.46 3.75
C GLU A 11 -3.75 -11.64 4.23
N SER A 12 -3.66 -10.31 4.11
CA SER A 12 -4.77 -9.46 4.54
C SER A 12 -6.03 -9.77 3.75
N TYR A 13 -5.90 -10.07 2.47
CA TYR A 13 -7.06 -10.38 1.64
C TYR A 13 -7.67 -11.74 1.98
N ASN A 14 -6.91 -12.61 2.64
CA ASN A 14 -7.41 -13.92 3.05
C ASN A 14 -8.18 -13.88 4.36
N ILE A 15 -8.17 -12.76 5.06
CA ILE A 15 -8.86 -12.63 6.34
C ILE A 15 -10.23 -12.02 6.08
N ALA A 16 -11.29 -12.84 6.17
CA ALA A 16 -12.64 -12.41 5.79
C ALA A 16 -13.19 -11.32 6.71
N SER A 17 -12.83 -11.35 7.98
CA SER A 17 -13.39 -10.41 8.96
C SER A 17 -12.42 -9.31 9.36
N ILE A 18 -11.39 -9.07 8.56
CA ILE A 18 -10.42 -8.04 8.88
C ILE A 18 -11.07 -6.65 8.84
N THR A 19 -10.65 -5.78 9.75
CA THR A 19 -11.17 -4.41 9.80
C THR A 19 -10.30 -3.48 8.97
N GLU A 20 -10.85 -2.30 8.69
CA GLU A 20 -10.10 -1.28 7.96
C GLU A 20 -8.85 -0.87 8.74
N GLU A 21 -8.96 -0.75 10.07
CA GLU A 21 -7.82 -0.38 10.90
C GLU A 21 -6.71 -1.42 10.82
N GLU A 22 -7.10 -2.69 10.84
CA GLU A 22 -6.11 -3.76 10.70
C GLU A 22 -5.45 -3.72 9.34
N CYS A 23 -6.22 -3.42 8.31
CA CYS A 23 -5.66 -3.27 6.97
C CYS A 23 -4.66 -2.13 6.92
N ARG A 24 -4.96 -1.01 7.58
CA ARG A 24 -4.03 0.12 7.62
C ARG A 24 -2.72 -0.26 8.29
N SER A 25 -2.80 -1.01 9.39
CA SER A 25 -1.61 -1.46 10.09
C SER A 25 -0.75 -2.34 9.19
N ILE A 26 -1.38 -3.26 8.47
CA ILE A 26 -0.68 -4.14 7.56
C ILE A 26 -0.05 -3.32 6.42
N PHE A 27 -0.80 -2.36 5.90
CA PHE A 27 -0.32 -1.51 4.83
C PHE A 27 0.91 -0.73 5.25
N PHE A 28 0.88 -0.12 6.45
CA PHE A 28 2.04 0.61 6.94
C PHE A 28 3.23 -0.31 7.15
N GLY A 29 3.00 -1.52 7.66
CA GLY A 29 4.07 -2.49 7.78
C GLY A 29 4.71 -2.81 6.44
N TRP A 30 3.88 -2.98 5.42
CA TRP A 30 4.37 -3.23 4.08
C TRP A 30 5.18 -2.05 3.55
N VAL A 31 4.68 -0.84 3.75
CA VAL A 31 5.38 0.36 3.28
C VAL A 31 6.76 0.47 3.91
N LEU A 32 6.85 0.16 5.21
CA LEU A 32 8.12 0.27 5.92
C LEU A 32 9.16 -0.73 5.42
N THR A 33 8.71 -1.87 4.90
CA THR A 33 9.62 -2.90 4.42
C THR A 33 9.82 -2.85 2.92
N PHE A 34 9.07 -1.99 2.23
CA PHE A 34 9.14 -1.90 0.79
C PHE A 34 10.46 -1.28 0.34
N ASN A 35 11.01 -1.79 -0.75
CA ASN A 35 12.26 -1.26 -1.30
C ASN A 35 12.03 0.17 -1.80
N GLN A 36 12.73 1.13 -1.21
CA GLN A 36 12.54 2.54 -1.53
C GLN A 36 13.03 2.91 -2.93
N ASP A 37 13.80 2.06 -3.55
CA ASP A 37 14.23 2.29 -4.93
C ASP A 37 13.11 2.03 -5.93
N LEU A 38 12.02 1.40 -5.48
CA LEU A 38 10.88 1.11 -6.32
C LEU A 38 9.76 2.09 -6.06
N ASP A 39 8.84 2.18 -7.01
CA ASP A 39 7.70 3.09 -6.89
C ASP A 39 6.56 2.41 -6.12
N PRO A 40 6.26 2.86 -4.90
CA PRO A 40 5.19 2.25 -4.12
C PRO A 40 3.81 2.41 -4.77
N ILE A 41 3.59 3.51 -5.49
CA ILE A 41 2.30 3.69 -6.16
C ILE A 41 2.10 2.62 -7.22
N HIS A 42 3.14 2.31 -7.97
CA HIS A 42 3.07 1.26 -8.97
C HIS A 42 2.72 -0.09 -8.32
N ALA A 43 3.38 -0.38 -7.20
CA ALA A 43 3.11 -1.62 -6.48
C ALA A 43 1.67 -1.69 -5.98
N ILE A 44 1.17 -0.57 -5.46
CA ILE A 44 -0.21 -0.52 -4.97
C ILE A 44 -1.21 -0.75 -6.10
N LYS A 45 -0.95 -0.15 -7.25
CA LYS A 45 -1.81 -0.37 -8.42
C LYS A 45 -1.81 -1.82 -8.85
N GLU A 46 -0.66 -2.48 -8.75
CA GLU A 46 -0.56 -3.90 -9.07
C GLU A 46 -1.40 -4.73 -8.11
N PHE A 47 -1.37 -4.40 -6.83
CA PHE A 47 -2.18 -5.11 -5.84
C PHE A 47 -3.66 -4.95 -6.17
N LEU A 48 -4.10 -3.72 -6.43
CA LEU A 48 -5.50 -3.48 -6.76
C LEU A 48 -5.91 -4.25 -8.01
N LYS A 49 -5.05 -4.24 -9.01
CA LYS A 49 -5.33 -4.97 -10.25
C LYS A 49 -5.51 -6.45 -9.98
N SER A 50 -4.71 -7.02 -9.08
CA SER A 50 -4.75 -8.46 -8.81
C SER A 50 -5.88 -8.85 -7.87
N TYR A 51 -6.21 -8.01 -6.90
CA TYR A 51 -7.10 -8.41 -5.82
C TYR A 51 -8.48 -7.79 -5.86
N GLU A 52 -8.62 -6.58 -6.39
CA GLU A 52 -9.87 -5.86 -6.31
C GLU A 52 -11.02 -6.61 -6.98
N SER A 53 -10.77 -7.21 -8.13
CA SER A 53 -11.82 -7.93 -8.83
C SER A 53 -12.22 -9.20 -8.10
N LYS A 54 -11.30 -9.81 -7.37
CA LYS A 54 -11.59 -11.00 -6.58
C LYS A 54 -12.27 -10.68 -5.26
N TYR A 55 -11.94 -9.55 -4.68
CA TYR A 55 -12.43 -9.15 -3.35
C TYR A 55 -12.95 -7.71 -3.41
N PRO A 56 -14.02 -7.45 -4.18
CA PRO A 56 -14.47 -6.07 -4.41
C PRO A 56 -14.93 -5.33 -3.16
N GLN A 57 -15.32 -6.06 -2.12
CA GLN A 57 -15.82 -5.44 -0.89
C GLN A 57 -14.78 -5.41 0.22
N HIS A 58 -13.57 -5.84 -0.05
CA HIS A 58 -12.55 -5.93 0.98
C HIS A 58 -12.03 -4.55 1.40
N PRO A 59 -11.89 -4.29 2.72
CA PRO A 59 -11.44 -2.98 3.17
C PRO A 59 -10.03 -2.60 2.74
N MET A 60 -9.17 -3.58 2.46
CA MET A 60 -7.83 -3.29 1.99
C MET A 60 -7.85 -2.51 0.66
N ASN A 61 -8.86 -2.72 -0.18
CA ASN A 61 -8.97 -1.97 -1.42
C ASN A 61 -9.01 -0.48 -1.15
N LYS A 62 -9.80 -0.08 -0.15
CA LYS A 62 -9.91 1.32 0.22
C LYS A 62 -8.60 1.86 0.76
N VAL A 63 -7.94 1.08 1.61
CA VAL A 63 -6.66 1.48 2.20
C VAL A 63 -5.62 1.70 1.11
N LEU A 64 -5.56 0.79 0.15
CA LEU A 64 -4.60 0.92 -0.95
C LEU A 64 -4.89 2.15 -1.81
N ARG A 65 -6.16 2.42 -2.08
CA ARG A 65 -6.52 3.60 -2.86
C ARG A 65 -6.16 4.88 -2.14
N GLU A 66 -6.38 4.92 -0.84
CA GLU A 66 -6.01 6.08 -0.05
C GLU A 66 -4.50 6.31 -0.09
N GLY A 67 -3.74 5.24 -0.11
CA GLY A 67 -2.29 5.34 -0.22
C GLY A 67 -1.86 6.02 -1.51
N ILE A 68 -2.50 5.66 -2.62
CA ILE A 68 -2.21 6.31 -3.90
C ILE A 68 -2.56 7.78 -3.85
N THR A 69 -3.74 8.10 -3.31
CA THR A 69 -4.21 9.47 -3.25
C THR A 69 -3.29 10.34 -2.42
N GLU A 70 -2.85 9.84 -1.27
CA GLU A 70 -1.95 10.60 -0.43
C GLU A 70 -0.64 10.92 -1.14
N HIS A 71 -0.10 9.95 -1.88
CA HIS A 71 1.12 10.19 -2.62
C HIS A 71 0.94 11.27 -3.68
N LYS A 72 -0.20 11.23 -4.36
CA LYS A 72 -0.47 12.21 -5.41
C LYS A 72 -0.70 13.60 -4.85
N LEU A 73 -1.36 13.68 -3.68
CA LEU A 73 -1.67 14.96 -3.09
C LEU A 73 -0.48 15.60 -2.39
N ASN A 74 0.49 14.80 -1.97
CA ASN A 74 1.64 15.30 -1.21
C ASN A 74 2.97 14.86 -1.80
N PRO A 75 3.19 15.06 -3.10
CA PRO A 75 4.46 14.67 -3.70
C PRO A 75 5.63 15.50 -3.14
N SER A 76 5.35 16.73 -2.75
CA SER A 76 6.39 17.61 -2.23
C SER A 76 6.92 17.15 -0.87
N ARG A 77 6.16 16.30 -0.18
CA ARG A 77 6.61 15.82 1.11
C ARG A 77 7.92 15.04 0.97
N ARG A 78 8.01 14.19 -0.05
CA ARG A 78 9.23 13.43 -0.29
C ARG A 78 10.37 14.33 -0.73
N VAL A 79 10.06 15.29 -1.57
CA VAL A 79 11.06 16.24 -2.05
C VAL A 79 11.60 17.05 -0.88
N ARG A 80 10.72 17.49 0.01
CA ARG A 80 11.14 18.27 1.16
C ARG A 80 12.08 17.50 2.06
N ARG A 81 11.81 16.21 2.27
CA ARG A 81 12.70 15.42 3.09
C ARG A 81 14.09 15.37 2.52
N LYS A 82 14.19 15.19 1.21
CA LYS A 82 15.47 15.18 0.54
C LYS A 82 16.17 16.51 0.70
N ASN A 83 15.43 17.59 0.57
CA ASN A 83 16.01 18.93 0.67
C ASN A 83 16.54 19.21 2.06
N ARG A 84 15.87 18.70 3.08
CA ARG A 84 16.32 18.95 4.43
C ARG A 84 17.62 18.25 4.77
N LEU A 85 17.95 17.23 4.04
CA LEU A 85 19.18 16.51 4.27
C LEU A 85 20.41 17.24 3.77
N LYS A 86 20.23 18.32 3.08
CA LYS A 86 21.36 19.12 2.62
C LYS A 86 22.03 19.90 3.77
#